data_fcb0d7bbd8922a7774ea5497ad9df66d
#
_entry.id   fcb0d7bbd8922a7774ea5497ad9df66d
#
_cell.length_a   1.000
_cell.length_b   1.000
_cell.length_c   1.000
_cell.angle_alpha   90.00
_cell.angle_beta   90.00
_cell.angle_gamma   90.00
#
_symmetry.space_group_name_H-M   'P 1'
#
loop_
_entity.id
_entity.type
_entity.pdbx_description
1 polymer ?
#
loop_
_entity_poly.entity_id
_entity_poly.type
_entity_poly.pdbx_seq_one_letter_code
_entity_poly.pdbx_strand_id
1 'polypeptide(L)'
;MTMEETVYFTELYDSYHGLLTDRQDSMLALYYEEDYSLTEIAEHYDISRQAVRDNIRRGQKAMEDYESRLHINAKRKKRRNLLLDLLNETNQETIEALLEIDGDVL
;
A
#
# COMPACT_ATOMS: atom_id res chain seq x y z
N MET A 1 12.01 -7.87 8.51
CA MET A 1 11.46 -6.91 7.53
C MET A 1 12.20 -5.60 7.64
N THR A 2 12.65 -5.03 6.55
CA THR A 2 13.32 -3.74 6.54
C THR A 2 12.30 -2.61 6.67
N MET A 3 12.79 -1.41 7.03
CA MET A 3 11.95 -0.23 7.07
C MET A 3 11.36 0.08 5.69
N GLU A 4 12.14 -0.12 4.63
CA GLU A 4 11.70 0.08 3.25
C GLU A 4 10.55 -0.85 2.87
N GLU A 5 10.64 -2.12 3.26
CA GLU A 5 9.56 -3.08 3.05
C GLU A 5 8.30 -2.71 3.81
N THR A 6 8.45 -2.26 5.05
CA THR A 6 7.32 -1.83 5.89
C THR A 6 6.62 -0.63 5.26
N VAL A 7 7.37 0.36 4.79
CA VAL A 7 6.81 1.53 4.10
C VAL A 7 6.08 1.09 2.83
N TYR A 8 6.68 0.22 2.04
CA TYR A 8 6.08 -0.27 0.81
C TYR A 8 4.73 -0.96 1.07
N PHE A 9 4.69 -1.90 2.01
CA PHE A 9 3.44 -2.60 2.32
C PHE A 9 2.39 -1.71 2.99
N THR A 10 2.82 -0.72 3.77
CA THR A 10 1.89 0.28 4.32
C THR A 10 1.23 1.07 3.19
N GLU A 11 2.00 1.46 2.18
CA GLU A 11 1.46 2.15 1.01
C GLU A 11 0.50 1.27 0.21
N LEU A 12 0.85 -0.01 0.02
CA LEU A 12 -0.04 -0.96 -0.64
C LEU A 12 -1.34 -1.14 0.14
N TYR A 13 -1.23 -1.23 1.46
CA TYR A 13 -2.40 -1.36 2.33
C TYR A 13 -3.33 -0.16 2.17
N ASP A 14 -2.79 1.06 2.16
CA ASP A 14 -3.57 2.27 1.95
C ASP A 14 -4.35 2.23 0.63
N SER A 15 -3.73 1.68 -0.43
CA SER A 15 -4.33 1.63 -1.76
C SER A 15 -5.32 0.47 -1.93
N TYR A 16 -5.06 -0.68 -1.31
CA TYR A 16 -5.76 -1.93 -1.63
C TYR A 16 -6.55 -2.56 -0.49
N HIS A 17 -6.58 -1.98 0.70
CA HIS A 17 -7.26 -2.60 1.85
C HIS A 17 -8.73 -2.93 1.56
N GLY A 18 -9.40 -2.13 0.75
CA GLY A 18 -10.80 -2.35 0.39
C GLY A 18 -11.04 -3.59 -0.48
N LEU A 19 -9.98 -4.20 -1.01
CA LEU A 19 -10.05 -5.40 -1.83
C LEU A 19 -9.67 -6.67 -1.05
N LEU A 20 -9.27 -6.53 0.20
CA LEU A 20 -8.93 -7.65 1.07
C LEU A 20 -10.19 -8.23 1.71
N THR A 21 -10.11 -9.48 2.18
CA THR A 21 -11.18 -10.03 3.01
C THR A 21 -11.28 -9.25 4.31
N ASP A 22 -12.43 -9.27 4.96
CA ASP A 22 -12.63 -8.54 6.22
C ASP A 22 -11.60 -8.97 7.28
N ARG A 23 -11.31 -10.25 7.38
CA ARG A 23 -10.33 -10.75 8.34
C ARG A 23 -8.92 -10.30 7.99
N GLN A 24 -8.53 -10.36 6.72
CA GLN A 24 -7.22 -9.87 6.28
C GLN A 24 -7.09 -8.37 6.55
N ASP A 25 -8.10 -7.60 6.21
CA ASP A 25 -8.11 -6.16 6.43
C ASP A 25 -7.97 -5.83 7.92
N SER A 26 -8.76 -6.46 8.78
CA SER A 26 -8.70 -6.23 10.23
C SER A 26 -7.32 -6.54 10.79
N MET A 27 -6.73 -7.65 10.39
CA MET A 27 -5.41 -8.07 10.89
C MET A 27 -4.30 -7.16 10.39
N LEU A 28 -4.33 -6.81 9.11
CA LEU A 28 -3.34 -5.89 8.54
C LEU A 28 -3.48 -4.47 9.08
N ALA A 29 -4.70 -4.03 9.40
CA ALA A 29 -4.92 -2.75 10.06
C ALA A 29 -4.22 -2.69 11.42
N LEU A 30 -4.34 -3.74 12.23
CA LEU A 30 -3.64 -3.80 13.51
C LEU A 30 -2.13 -3.73 13.32
N TYR A 31 -1.62 -4.40 12.30
CA TYR A 31 -0.18 -4.46 12.05
C TYR A 31 0.38 -3.16 11.47
N TYR A 32 -0.27 -2.58 10.46
CA TYR A 32 0.24 -1.40 9.75
C TYR A 32 -0.25 -0.06 10.29
N GLU A 33 -1.46 0.01 10.83
CA GLU A 33 -2.01 1.26 11.34
C GLU A 33 -1.86 1.41 12.85
N GLU A 34 -2.04 0.32 13.61
CA GLU A 34 -2.05 0.35 15.07
C GLU A 34 -0.72 -0.08 15.70
N ASP A 35 0.26 -0.43 14.88
CA ASP A 35 1.59 -0.87 15.32
C ASP A 35 1.59 -2.06 16.28
N TYR A 36 0.64 -2.96 16.15
CA TYR A 36 0.62 -4.18 16.96
C TYR A 36 1.76 -5.10 16.56
N SER A 37 2.39 -5.72 17.56
CA SER A 37 3.34 -6.80 17.33
C SER A 37 2.62 -8.08 16.91
N LEU A 38 3.37 -9.03 16.36
CA LEU A 38 2.79 -10.35 16.03
C LEU A 38 2.20 -11.02 17.26
N THR A 39 2.85 -10.88 18.40
CA THR A 39 2.38 -11.44 19.69
C THR A 39 1.04 -10.79 20.08
N GLU A 40 0.95 -9.48 20.01
CA GLU A 40 -0.28 -8.76 20.34
C GLU A 40 -1.45 -9.15 19.43
N ILE A 41 -1.18 -9.30 18.13
CA ILE A 41 -2.20 -9.75 17.17
C ILE A 41 -2.64 -11.19 17.46
N ALA A 42 -1.67 -12.07 17.76
CA ALA A 42 -1.95 -13.45 18.12
C ALA A 42 -2.85 -13.53 19.35
N GLU A 43 -2.57 -12.73 20.36
CA GLU A 43 -3.39 -12.66 21.58
C GLU A 43 -4.79 -12.10 21.27
N HIS A 44 -4.86 -11.07 20.44
CA HIS A 44 -6.13 -10.44 20.07
C HIS A 44 -7.10 -11.41 19.39
N TYR A 45 -6.58 -12.26 18.50
CA TYR A 45 -7.40 -13.26 17.77
C TYR A 45 -7.42 -14.64 18.40
N ASP A 46 -6.66 -14.85 19.46
CA ASP A 46 -6.49 -16.16 20.12
C ASP A 46 -6.02 -17.23 19.12
N ILE A 47 -4.96 -16.90 18.40
CA ILE A 47 -4.30 -17.79 17.42
C ILE A 47 -2.79 -17.77 17.66
N SER A 48 -2.07 -18.67 16.99
CA SER A 48 -0.61 -18.71 17.10
C SER A 48 0.05 -17.54 16.35
N ARG A 49 1.28 -17.20 16.78
CA ARG A 49 2.09 -16.21 16.06
C ARG A 49 2.37 -16.64 14.62
N GLN A 50 2.55 -17.94 14.40
CA GLN A 50 2.76 -18.46 13.05
C GLN A 50 1.53 -18.25 12.17
N ALA A 51 0.33 -18.45 12.72
CA ALA A 51 -0.91 -18.18 12.00
C ALA A 51 -1.03 -16.70 11.63
N VAL A 52 -0.61 -15.80 12.54
CA VAL A 52 -0.59 -14.36 12.25
C VAL A 52 0.36 -14.06 11.08
N ARG A 53 1.58 -14.61 11.13
CA ARG A 53 2.56 -14.43 10.05
C ARG A 53 2.02 -14.88 8.71
N ASP A 54 1.40 -16.06 8.69
CA ASP A 54 0.85 -16.63 7.46
C ASP A 54 -0.27 -15.75 6.90
N ASN A 55 -1.13 -15.24 7.76
CA ASN A 55 -2.21 -14.33 7.34
C ASN A 55 -1.67 -13.00 6.80
N ILE A 56 -0.67 -12.43 7.47
CA ILE A 56 -0.04 -11.20 6.99
C ILE A 56 0.61 -11.42 5.62
N ARG A 57 1.34 -12.52 5.46
CA ARG A 57 1.99 -12.85 4.17
C ARG A 57 0.97 -13.03 3.05
N ARG A 58 -0.16 -13.68 3.33
CA ARG A 58 -1.24 -13.82 2.34
C ARG A 58 -1.81 -12.47 1.94
N GLY A 59 -2.01 -11.59 2.90
CA GLY A 59 -2.47 -10.24 2.64
C GLY A 59 -1.46 -9.45 1.81
N GLN A 60 -0.18 -9.53 2.16
CA GLN A 60 0.90 -8.89 1.40
C GLN A 60 0.94 -9.39 -0.04
N LYS A 61 0.84 -10.70 -0.23
CA LYS A 61 0.83 -11.30 -1.56
C LYS A 61 -0.37 -10.84 -2.38
N ALA A 62 -1.54 -10.80 -1.76
CA ALA A 62 -2.75 -10.31 -2.42
C ALA A 62 -2.58 -8.86 -2.89
N MET A 63 -2.02 -8.01 -2.03
CA MET A 63 -1.77 -6.61 -2.38
C MET A 63 -0.74 -6.46 -3.50
N GLU A 64 0.31 -7.26 -3.48
CA GLU A 64 1.30 -7.27 -4.57
C GLU A 64 0.68 -7.73 -5.89
N ASP A 65 -0.19 -8.73 -5.86
CA ASP A 65 -0.90 -9.18 -7.05
C ASP A 65 -1.79 -8.07 -7.62
N TYR A 66 -2.51 -7.34 -6.76
CA TYR A 66 -3.30 -6.19 -7.20
C TYR A 66 -2.42 -5.10 -7.81
N GLU A 67 -1.31 -4.79 -7.14
CA GLU A 67 -0.39 -3.76 -7.63
C GLU A 67 0.22 -4.14 -8.98
N SER A 68 0.55 -5.41 -9.18
CA SER A 68 1.12 -5.89 -10.45
C SER A 68 0.16 -5.68 -11.62
N ARG A 69 -1.14 -5.64 -11.34
CA ARG A 69 -2.18 -5.45 -12.37
C ARG A 69 -2.63 -4.01 -12.49
N LEU A 70 -2.79 -3.31 -11.37
CA LEU A 70 -3.44 -2.00 -11.32
C LEU A 70 -2.45 -0.84 -11.30
N HIS A 71 -1.26 -1.05 -10.75
CA HIS A 71 -0.20 -0.02 -10.65
C HIS A 71 -0.64 1.26 -9.94
N ILE A 72 -1.59 1.19 -9.01
CA ILE A 72 -2.11 2.37 -8.31
C ILE A 72 -1.02 3.03 -7.47
N ASN A 73 -0.21 2.24 -6.76
CA ASN A 73 0.86 2.77 -5.94
C ASN A 73 1.97 3.39 -6.79
N ALA A 74 2.37 2.70 -7.87
CA ALA A 74 3.39 3.22 -8.79
C ALA A 74 2.95 4.53 -9.44
N LYS A 75 1.69 4.62 -9.88
CA LYS A 75 1.14 5.83 -10.48
C LYS A 75 1.06 6.97 -9.47
N ARG A 76 0.69 6.67 -8.22
CA ARG A 76 0.63 7.67 -7.15
C ARG A 76 2.00 8.26 -6.86
N LYS A 77 3.03 7.44 -6.80
CA LYS A 77 4.40 7.90 -6.59
C LYS A 77 4.89 8.78 -7.74
N LYS A 78 4.61 8.36 -8.96
CA LYS A 78 4.99 9.12 -10.15
C LYS A 78 4.28 10.47 -10.18
N ARG A 79 2.99 10.49 -9.89
CA ARG A 79 2.21 11.73 -9.80
C ARG A 79 2.76 12.66 -8.73
N ARG A 80 3.07 12.10 -7.56
CA ARG A 80 3.64 12.89 -6.45
C ARG A 80 4.96 13.53 -6.85
N ASN A 81 5.86 12.78 -7.49
CA ASN A 81 7.14 13.32 -7.92
C ASN A 81 6.97 14.46 -8.92
N LEU A 82 6.04 14.30 -9.86
CA LEU A 82 5.75 15.36 -10.83
C LEU A 82 5.13 16.59 -10.18
N LEU A 83 4.29 16.41 -9.17
CA LEU A 83 3.72 17.53 -8.41
C LEU A 83 4.80 18.27 -7.63
N LEU A 84 5.77 17.55 -7.06
CA LEU A 84 6.90 18.17 -6.38
C LEU A 84 7.75 18.99 -7.35
N ASP A 85 7.94 18.51 -8.57
CA ASP A 85 8.63 19.27 -9.61
C ASP A 85 7.88 20.57 -9.96
N LEU A 86 6.55 20.52 -9.98
CA LEU A 86 5.73 21.71 -10.21
C LEU A 86 5.85 22.75 -9.11
N LEU A 87 6.13 22.34 -7.87
CA LEU A 87 6.37 23.28 -6.78
C LEU A 87 7.66 24.07 -6.95
N ASN A 88 8.64 23.47 -7.62
CA ASN A 88 9.95 24.10 -7.84
C ASN A 88 9.99 24.90 -9.15
N GLU A 89 9.35 24.37 -10.18
CA GLU A 89 9.21 25.05 -11.47
C GLU A 89 7.93 24.58 -12.16
N THR A 90 7.31 25.48 -12.92
CA THR A 90 6.14 25.13 -13.71
C THR A 90 6.54 24.99 -15.16
N ASN A 91 6.28 23.81 -15.75
CA ASN A 91 6.54 23.57 -17.16
C ASN A 91 5.46 22.68 -17.77
N GLN A 92 5.32 22.77 -19.07
CA GLN A 92 4.27 22.07 -19.81
C GLN A 92 4.50 20.56 -19.83
N GLU A 93 5.76 20.13 -19.94
CA GLU A 93 6.09 18.70 -19.97
C GLU A 93 5.65 17.98 -18.69
N THR A 94 5.86 18.60 -17.54
CA THR A 94 5.43 18.05 -16.25
C THR A 94 3.91 17.93 -16.19
N ILE A 95 3.21 18.96 -16.66
CA ILE A 95 1.73 18.97 -16.68
C ILE A 95 1.20 17.86 -17.59
N GLU A 96 1.78 17.72 -18.78
CA GLU A 96 1.38 16.67 -19.72
C GLU A 96 1.63 15.28 -19.15
N ALA A 97 2.77 15.06 -18.49
CA ALA A 97 3.09 13.80 -17.84
C ALA A 97 2.09 13.44 -16.74
N LEU A 98 1.63 14.42 -15.95
CA LEU A 98 0.60 14.22 -14.94
C LEU A 98 -0.73 13.76 -15.57
N LEU A 99 -1.11 14.39 -16.67
CA LEU A 99 -2.34 14.03 -17.37
C LEU A 99 -2.27 12.62 -17.94
N GLU A 100 -1.12 12.20 -18.46
CA GLU A 100 -0.92 10.84 -18.97
C GLU A 100 -1.03 9.77 -17.87
N ILE A 101 -0.56 10.05 -16.67
CA ILE A 101 -0.66 9.09 -15.54
C ILE A 101 -2.11 8.78 -15.22
N ASP A 102 -2.96 9.79 -15.25
CA ASP A 102 -4.38 9.63 -14.97
C ASP A 102 -5.19 9.15 -16.18
N GLY A 103 -4.50 8.87 -17.28
CA GLY A 103 -5.11 8.38 -18.49
C GLY A 103 -5.96 9.44 -19.17
N ASP A 104 -7.14 9.05 -19.62
CA ASP A 104 -8.02 9.91 -20.41
C ASP A 104 -8.91 10.79 -19.53
N VAL A 105 -8.34 11.36 -18.49
CA VAL A 105 -9.10 12.17 -17.53
C VAL A 105 -9.67 13.44 -18.16
N LEU A 106 -9.12 13.82 -19.27
CA LEU A 106 -9.61 14.98 -20.00
C LEU A 106 -10.71 14.58 -21.03
#